data_5b5dd80a40ec66f07b7f4a378ec824e4
#
_entry.id   5b5dd80a40ec66f07b7f4a378ec824e4
#
_cell.length_a   1.000
_cell.length_b   1.000
_cell.length_c   1.000
_cell.angle_alpha   90.00
_cell.angle_beta   90.00
_cell.angle_gamma   90.00
#
_symmetry.space_group_name_H-M   'P 1'
#
loop_
_entity.id
_entity.type
_entity.pdbx_description
1 polymer ?
#
loop_
_entity_poly.entity_id
_entity_poly.type
_entity_poly.pdbx_seq_one_letter_code
_entity_poly.pdbx_strand_id
1 'polypeptide(L)'
;MPVLAAPRVWAIVPAAGRGERFTASAPGLGAKQYAPLLGATVLEWSLRALLAEPRVHAVVVALAADDAEWPRVAAKLQSPKLRTAIGGVNRQDTVANGLDALAEEAAAADWVLVHDAARPCLNAADLGALLDAVGAGRARPAGAAASAGAVLAAPVVDTVKRELGDHVATVDRQGLWRALTPQVFAFAELRHALKEATLAGIAVTDEAQAVERLGLRPTLVQGSPFNIKVTRPEDLIVAARVLKMTEDTPMRVGQGFDVHAFGAGDHVVLGGVRIAHPKGVVAHSDGDVVIHALCDAVLGAMGDGDIGQHFPDSDPRYRGADSRVFLRVVAKRMQAAGLKLINADVTVLAEAPRVAAHRAAMAANLSADLGVPAQLINIKATTTERLGFIGRGEGLAALASVLLGP
;
A
#
# COMPACT_ATOMS: atom_id res chain seq x y z
N MET A 1 42.53 -14.16 -14.36
CA MET A 1 42.33 -12.74 -14.19
C MET A 1 41.47 -12.52 -12.95
N PRO A 2 41.82 -11.60 -12.06
CA PRO A 2 40.99 -11.36 -10.88
C PRO A 2 39.61 -10.89 -11.35
N VAL A 3 38.55 -11.58 -10.91
CA VAL A 3 37.16 -11.15 -11.07
C VAL A 3 37.02 -9.93 -10.17
N LEU A 4 36.90 -8.74 -10.76
CA LEU A 4 36.56 -7.53 -10.00
C LEU A 4 35.19 -7.74 -9.35
N ALA A 5 35.09 -7.40 -8.07
CA ALA A 5 33.80 -7.45 -7.37
C ALA A 5 32.76 -6.64 -8.16
N ALA A 6 31.50 -7.12 -8.19
CA ALA A 6 30.44 -6.39 -8.85
C ALA A 6 30.29 -5.00 -8.23
N PRO A 7 30.11 -3.93 -9.04
CA PRO A 7 29.89 -2.58 -8.52
C PRO A 7 28.69 -2.56 -7.57
N ARG A 8 28.85 -1.90 -6.42
CA ARG A 8 27.75 -1.68 -5.46
C ARG A 8 26.80 -0.64 -6.00
N VAL A 9 25.57 -0.66 -5.52
CA VAL A 9 24.55 0.34 -5.82
C VAL A 9 24.27 1.16 -4.56
N TRP A 10 24.49 2.45 -4.65
CA TRP A 10 24.17 3.43 -3.63
C TRP A 10 22.95 4.24 -4.07
N ALA A 11 22.11 4.67 -3.15
CA ALA A 11 21.03 5.58 -3.46
C ALA A 11 21.17 6.91 -2.72
N ILE A 12 20.84 8.02 -3.37
CA ILE A 12 20.75 9.35 -2.78
C ILE A 12 19.33 9.86 -2.93
N VAL A 13 18.74 10.31 -1.83
CA VAL A 13 17.40 10.91 -1.80
C VAL A 13 17.54 12.36 -1.31
N PRO A 14 17.50 13.35 -2.22
CA PRO A 14 17.57 14.76 -1.85
C PRO A 14 16.25 15.18 -1.19
N ALA A 15 16.29 15.45 0.11
CA ALA A 15 15.14 15.78 0.96
C ALA A 15 15.26 17.12 1.71
N ALA A 16 16.31 17.94 1.44
CA ALA A 16 16.54 19.21 2.12
C ALA A 16 15.60 20.37 1.68
N GLY A 17 14.85 20.18 0.60
CA GLY A 17 13.98 21.24 0.05
C GLY A 17 12.74 21.51 0.91
N ARG A 18 12.40 22.79 1.10
CA ARG A 18 11.22 23.24 1.88
C ARG A 18 9.89 23.15 1.11
N GLY A 19 9.93 22.93 -0.20
CA GLY A 19 8.72 22.71 -1.03
C GLY A 19 7.80 23.92 -1.13
N GLU A 20 8.31 25.12 -1.33
CA GLU A 20 7.61 26.40 -1.28
C GLU A 20 6.26 26.44 -2.03
N ARG A 21 6.21 25.87 -3.24
CA ARG A 21 4.95 25.79 -4.03
C ARG A 21 3.88 24.95 -3.36
N PHE A 22 4.27 23.85 -2.71
CA PHE A 22 3.36 22.98 -1.98
C PHE A 22 2.88 23.66 -0.70
N THR A 23 3.82 24.24 0.07
CA THR A 23 3.54 24.91 1.34
C THR A 23 2.67 26.15 1.14
N ALA A 24 2.87 26.90 0.04
CA ALA A 24 2.02 28.04 -0.30
C ALA A 24 0.57 27.64 -0.59
N SER A 25 0.35 26.44 -1.17
CA SER A 25 -0.99 25.93 -1.48
C SER A 25 -1.65 25.20 -0.30
N ALA A 26 -0.85 24.73 0.68
CA ALA A 26 -1.35 24.02 1.87
C ALA A 26 -0.46 24.31 3.10
N PRO A 27 -0.59 25.50 3.72
CA PRO A 27 0.31 25.94 4.80
C PRO A 27 0.33 25.02 6.02
N GLY A 28 -0.74 24.24 6.25
CA GLY A 28 -0.87 23.32 7.40
C GLY A 28 -0.19 21.96 7.22
N LEU A 29 0.31 21.61 6.02
CA LEU A 29 0.89 20.29 5.74
C LEU A 29 2.43 20.25 5.89
N GLY A 30 3.09 21.37 6.14
CA GLY A 30 4.54 21.45 6.25
C GLY A 30 5.26 21.17 4.93
N ALA A 31 6.52 20.70 5.00
CA ALA A 31 7.29 20.35 3.82
C ALA A 31 6.71 19.11 3.12
N LYS A 32 6.58 19.16 1.79
CA LYS A 32 5.87 18.15 0.97
C LYS A 32 6.34 16.71 1.17
N GLN A 33 7.63 16.51 1.46
CA GLN A 33 8.19 15.17 1.70
C GLN A 33 7.67 14.55 3.00
N TYR A 34 7.21 15.37 3.93
CA TYR A 34 6.61 14.95 5.21
C TYR A 34 5.08 14.97 5.20
N ALA A 35 4.46 15.38 4.10
CA ALA A 35 3.00 15.36 3.98
C ALA A 35 2.46 13.93 4.21
N PRO A 36 1.34 13.79 4.96
CA PRO A 36 0.75 12.49 5.27
C PRO A 36 0.17 11.83 4.01
N LEU A 37 0.47 10.53 3.85
CA LEU A 37 0.01 9.72 2.72
C LEU A 37 -0.21 8.27 3.18
N LEU A 38 -1.46 7.81 3.25
CA LEU A 38 -1.83 6.43 3.62
C LEU A 38 -1.12 5.90 4.88
N GLY A 39 -1.20 6.66 5.99
CA GLY A 39 -0.62 6.27 7.29
C GLY A 39 0.91 6.44 7.41
N ALA A 40 1.58 6.85 6.34
CA ALA A 40 3.01 7.18 6.30
C ALA A 40 3.21 8.61 5.78
N THR A 41 4.46 9.02 5.53
CA THR A 41 4.78 10.26 4.82
C THR A 41 5.15 9.97 3.36
N VAL A 42 5.11 11.00 2.51
CA VAL A 42 5.58 10.93 1.12
C VAL A 42 7.01 10.38 1.06
N LEU A 43 7.90 10.85 1.96
CA LEU A 43 9.29 10.38 2.05
C LEU A 43 9.39 8.90 2.45
N GLU A 44 8.61 8.46 3.43
CA GLU A 44 8.58 7.04 3.82
C GLU A 44 8.25 6.15 2.60
N TRP A 45 7.24 6.53 1.81
CA TRP A 45 6.87 5.82 0.59
C TRP A 45 7.99 5.85 -0.46
N SER A 46 8.62 7.01 -0.69
CA SER A 46 9.73 7.15 -1.65
C SER A 46 10.94 6.28 -1.27
N LEU A 47 11.16 6.05 0.03
CA LEU A 47 12.27 5.22 0.52
C LEU A 47 11.98 3.73 0.47
N ARG A 48 10.72 3.29 0.60
CA ARG A 48 10.35 1.86 0.71
C ARG A 48 10.86 1.03 -0.47
N ALA A 49 10.66 1.49 -1.71
CA ALA A 49 11.10 0.76 -2.89
C ALA A 49 12.63 0.60 -2.93
N LEU A 50 13.38 1.66 -2.56
CA LEU A 50 14.84 1.64 -2.51
C LEU A 50 15.37 0.71 -1.42
N LEU A 51 14.75 0.73 -0.24
CA LEU A 51 15.15 -0.10 0.89
C LEU A 51 14.84 -1.58 0.67
N ALA A 52 13.76 -1.87 -0.05
CA ALA A 52 13.35 -3.24 -0.40
C ALA A 52 14.20 -3.86 -1.52
N GLU A 53 14.85 -3.07 -2.38
CA GLU A 53 15.68 -3.57 -3.48
C GLU A 53 16.98 -4.20 -2.92
N PRO A 54 17.22 -5.53 -3.14
CA PRO A 54 18.37 -6.22 -2.57
C PRO A 54 19.71 -5.69 -3.08
N ARG A 55 19.77 -5.19 -4.33
CA ARG A 55 21.00 -4.66 -4.95
C ARG A 55 21.42 -3.32 -4.37
N VAL A 56 20.50 -2.56 -3.75
CA VAL A 56 20.81 -1.29 -3.09
C VAL A 56 21.55 -1.58 -1.78
N HIS A 57 22.80 -1.13 -1.73
CA HIS A 57 23.70 -1.31 -0.60
C HIS A 57 23.36 -0.37 0.57
N ALA A 58 23.19 0.92 0.29
CA ALA A 58 22.75 1.91 1.26
C ALA A 58 22.00 3.07 0.59
N VAL A 59 21.18 3.77 1.38
CA VAL A 59 20.38 4.92 0.98
C VAL A 59 20.76 6.12 1.83
N VAL A 60 21.36 7.13 1.22
CA VAL A 60 21.71 8.41 1.85
C VAL A 60 20.54 9.38 1.67
N VAL A 61 19.91 9.77 2.75
CA VAL A 61 18.91 10.83 2.75
C VAL A 61 19.57 12.15 3.08
N ALA A 62 19.64 13.06 2.10
CA ALA A 62 20.25 14.37 2.27
C ALA A 62 19.20 15.38 2.76
N LEU A 63 19.30 15.77 4.02
CA LEU A 63 18.32 16.51 4.82
C LEU A 63 18.71 17.98 4.99
N ALA A 64 17.74 18.83 5.31
CA ALA A 64 18.07 20.15 5.83
C ALA A 64 18.82 20.03 7.17
N ALA A 65 19.72 20.98 7.46
CA ALA A 65 20.51 20.94 8.70
C ALA A 65 19.63 21.02 9.97
N ASP A 66 18.45 21.63 9.85
CA ASP A 66 17.47 21.86 10.91
C ASP A 66 16.25 20.90 10.81
N ASP A 67 16.39 19.74 10.15
CA ASP A 67 15.29 18.80 9.92
C ASP A 67 14.87 18.09 11.20
N ALA A 68 13.75 18.51 11.77
CA ALA A 68 13.18 17.95 13.01
C ALA A 68 12.27 16.75 12.78
N GLU A 69 11.79 16.49 11.54
CA GLU A 69 10.84 15.40 11.23
C GLU A 69 11.54 14.07 10.94
N TRP A 70 12.77 14.12 10.47
CA TRP A 70 13.52 12.93 10.07
C TRP A 70 13.64 11.85 11.16
N PRO A 71 13.94 12.17 12.44
CA PRO A 71 14.05 11.13 13.47
C PRO A 71 12.80 10.26 13.59
N ARG A 72 11.61 10.83 13.40
CA ARG A 72 10.33 10.11 13.42
C ARG A 72 10.19 9.15 12.22
N VAL A 73 10.62 9.58 11.05
CA VAL A 73 10.61 8.75 9.82
C VAL A 73 11.61 7.61 9.94
N ALA A 74 12.84 7.89 10.37
CA ALA A 74 13.89 6.89 10.55
C ALA A 74 13.49 5.80 11.56
N ALA A 75 12.87 6.21 12.69
CA ALA A 75 12.37 5.29 13.71
C ALA A 75 11.31 4.32 13.20
N LYS A 76 10.50 4.72 12.21
CA LYS A 76 9.50 3.84 11.58
C LYS A 76 10.11 2.87 10.56
N LEU A 77 11.09 3.33 9.78
CA LEU A 77 11.69 2.53 8.72
C LEU A 77 12.68 1.47 9.25
N GLN A 78 13.38 1.76 10.36
CA GLN A 78 14.29 0.85 11.08
C GLN A 78 15.24 0.04 10.17
N SER A 79 15.77 0.65 9.10
CA SER A 79 16.59 -0.05 8.13
C SER A 79 18.09 0.23 8.34
N PRO A 80 18.95 -0.81 8.37
CA PRO A 80 20.41 -0.64 8.46
C PRO A 80 21.02 -0.02 7.20
N LYS A 81 20.27 0.03 6.09
CA LYS A 81 20.71 0.67 4.84
C LYS A 81 20.62 2.19 4.91
N LEU A 82 19.86 2.76 5.87
CA LEU A 82 19.65 4.21 5.95
C LEU A 82 20.87 4.93 6.50
N ARG A 83 21.24 6.01 5.82
CA ARG A 83 22.27 6.98 6.23
C ARG A 83 21.73 8.37 5.99
N THR A 84 22.36 9.36 6.60
CA THR A 84 22.00 10.77 6.43
C THR A 84 23.19 11.60 5.99
N ALA A 85 22.93 12.67 5.25
CA ALA A 85 23.87 13.73 4.95
C ALA A 85 23.16 15.08 5.10
N ILE A 86 23.92 16.15 5.31
CA ILE A 86 23.37 17.50 5.26
C ILE A 86 23.27 17.91 3.78
N GLY A 87 22.10 18.32 3.35
CA GLY A 87 21.84 18.81 2.00
C GLY A 87 22.42 20.20 1.76
N GLY A 88 22.31 20.68 0.54
CA GLY A 88 22.78 22.01 0.11
C GLY A 88 21.64 23.01 -0.06
N VAL A 89 21.98 24.17 -0.60
CA VAL A 89 21.07 25.31 -0.81
C VAL A 89 20.01 24.98 -1.87
N ASN A 90 20.38 24.21 -2.88
CA ASN A 90 19.48 23.76 -3.95
C ASN A 90 19.57 22.24 -4.14
N ARG A 91 18.79 21.69 -5.11
CA ARG A 91 18.74 20.24 -5.35
C ARG A 91 20.09 19.69 -5.84
N GLN A 92 20.78 20.40 -6.72
CA GLN A 92 22.09 20.02 -7.25
C GLN A 92 23.13 19.91 -6.13
N ASP A 93 23.22 20.92 -5.27
CA ASP A 93 24.14 20.94 -4.11
C ASP A 93 23.77 19.83 -3.12
N THR A 94 22.48 19.56 -2.94
CA THR A 94 22.01 18.49 -2.06
C THR A 94 22.45 17.11 -2.54
N VAL A 95 22.42 16.87 -3.86
CA VAL A 95 22.91 15.61 -4.45
C VAL A 95 24.44 15.54 -4.35
N ALA A 96 25.14 16.64 -4.62
CA ALA A 96 26.59 16.71 -4.49
C ALA A 96 27.07 16.39 -3.07
N ASN A 97 26.42 16.95 -2.05
CA ASN A 97 26.71 16.65 -0.64
C ASN A 97 26.41 15.17 -0.30
N GLY A 98 25.37 14.59 -0.89
CA GLY A 98 25.08 13.15 -0.77
C GLY A 98 26.18 12.28 -1.39
N LEU A 99 26.76 12.70 -2.53
CA LEU A 99 27.91 12.01 -3.14
C LEU A 99 29.17 12.16 -2.28
N ASP A 100 29.40 13.34 -1.72
CA ASP A 100 30.57 13.57 -0.83
C ASP A 100 30.49 12.73 0.44
N ALA A 101 29.30 12.49 0.98
CA ALA A 101 29.10 11.56 2.10
C ALA A 101 29.44 10.11 1.77
N LEU A 102 29.49 9.73 0.49
CA LEU A 102 29.88 8.40 0.02
C LEU A 102 31.36 8.31 -0.40
N ALA A 103 32.11 9.42 -0.43
CA ALA A 103 33.42 9.50 -1.08
C ALA A 103 34.49 8.55 -0.52
N GLU A 104 34.38 8.20 0.77
CA GLU A 104 35.33 7.27 1.42
C GLU A 104 34.97 5.79 1.22
N GLU A 105 33.73 5.50 0.83
CA GLU A 105 33.23 4.12 0.76
C GLU A 105 32.89 3.67 -0.67
N ALA A 106 32.46 4.59 -1.53
CA ALA A 106 32.07 4.27 -2.90
C ALA A 106 33.29 4.19 -3.83
N ALA A 107 33.39 3.09 -4.56
CA ALA A 107 34.38 2.95 -5.62
C ALA A 107 33.96 3.80 -6.86
N ALA A 108 34.94 4.21 -7.67
CA ALA A 108 34.69 5.03 -8.87
C ALA A 108 33.66 4.41 -9.84
N ALA A 109 33.63 3.08 -9.93
CA ALA A 109 32.74 2.33 -10.80
C ALA A 109 31.43 1.89 -10.12
N ASP A 110 31.21 2.19 -8.84
CA ASP A 110 29.96 1.92 -8.16
C ASP A 110 28.83 2.75 -8.77
N TRP A 111 27.61 2.21 -8.77
CA TRP A 111 26.44 2.90 -9.27
C TRP A 111 25.81 3.78 -8.20
N VAL A 112 25.45 5.00 -8.56
CA VAL A 112 24.67 5.91 -7.71
C VAL A 112 23.33 6.19 -8.35
N LEU A 113 22.29 5.96 -7.61
CA LEU A 113 20.90 6.09 -7.92
C LEU A 113 20.38 7.35 -7.23
N VAL A 114 19.90 8.34 -7.96
CA VAL A 114 19.31 9.54 -7.38
C VAL A 114 17.79 9.48 -7.54
N HIS A 115 17.06 9.56 -6.43
CA HIS A 115 15.60 9.49 -6.42
C HIS A 115 14.97 10.64 -5.63
N ASP A 116 14.00 11.32 -6.23
CA ASP A 116 13.29 12.43 -5.58
C ASP A 116 12.51 11.99 -4.34
N ALA A 117 12.72 12.64 -3.21
CA ALA A 117 11.98 12.45 -1.96
C ALA A 117 10.45 12.63 -2.09
N ALA A 118 10.01 13.28 -3.15
CA ALA A 118 8.61 13.57 -3.45
C ALA A 118 7.98 12.67 -4.53
N ARG A 119 8.57 11.50 -4.83
CA ARG A 119 8.01 10.50 -5.75
C ARG A 119 7.67 9.21 -5.02
N PRO A 120 6.53 9.16 -4.33
CA PRO A 120 6.16 8.03 -3.47
C PRO A 120 5.77 6.77 -4.25
N CYS A 121 5.52 6.88 -5.56
CA CYS A 121 4.93 5.80 -6.37
C CYS A 121 5.96 5.03 -7.21
N LEU A 122 7.25 5.02 -6.82
CA LEU A 122 8.24 4.16 -7.44
C LEU A 122 7.91 2.70 -7.12
N ASN A 123 7.76 1.88 -8.16
CA ASN A 123 7.51 0.45 -8.02
C ASN A 123 8.79 -0.40 -8.23
N ALA A 124 8.77 -1.65 -7.75
CA ALA A 124 9.92 -2.54 -7.83
C ALA A 124 10.29 -2.93 -9.27
N ALA A 125 9.30 -3.02 -10.18
CA ALA A 125 9.55 -3.38 -11.58
C ALA A 125 10.33 -2.28 -12.31
N ASP A 126 9.95 -1.02 -12.15
CA ASP A 126 10.64 0.14 -12.73
C ASP A 126 12.07 0.25 -12.19
N LEU A 127 12.25 0.09 -10.88
CA LEU A 127 13.57 0.11 -10.25
C LEU A 127 14.44 -1.05 -10.74
N GLY A 128 13.87 -2.25 -10.84
CA GLY A 128 14.54 -3.43 -11.36
C GLY A 128 15.02 -3.23 -12.80
N ALA A 129 14.15 -2.77 -13.70
CA ALA A 129 14.46 -2.50 -15.09
C ALA A 129 15.58 -1.44 -15.26
N LEU A 130 15.54 -0.39 -14.43
CA LEU A 130 16.59 0.65 -14.44
C LEU A 130 17.95 0.09 -14.05
N LEU A 131 18.03 -0.70 -12.99
CA LEU A 131 19.27 -1.33 -12.52
C LEU A 131 19.78 -2.40 -13.51
N ASP A 132 18.90 -3.13 -14.17
CA ASP A 132 19.28 -4.11 -15.20
C ASP A 132 19.88 -3.43 -16.43
N ALA A 133 19.38 -2.25 -16.82
CA ALA A 133 19.87 -1.47 -17.95
C ALA A 133 21.36 -1.07 -17.80
N VAL A 134 21.82 -0.88 -16.57
CA VAL A 134 23.26 -0.56 -16.29
C VAL A 134 24.05 -1.81 -15.87
N GLY A 135 23.44 -3.00 -15.86
CA GLY A 135 24.09 -4.23 -15.44
C GLY A 135 24.47 -4.26 -13.96
N ALA A 136 23.72 -3.55 -13.12
CA ALA A 136 23.96 -3.50 -11.68
C ALA A 136 23.84 -4.89 -11.05
N GLY A 137 24.80 -5.25 -10.19
CA GLY A 137 24.88 -6.57 -9.57
C GLY A 137 25.53 -7.65 -10.46
N ARG A 138 26.01 -7.31 -11.65
CA ARG A 138 26.73 -8.22 -12.55
C ARG A 138 28.20 -7.80 -12.67
N ALA A 139 29.11 -8.78 -12.71
CA ALA A 139 30.51 -8.53 -13.03
C ALA A 139 30.64 -8.05 -14.49
N ARG A 140 31.33 -6.93 -14.72
CA ARG A 140 31.54 -6.41 -16.08
C ARG A 140 32.64 -7.21 -16.77
N PRO A 141 32.42 -7.65 -18.03
CA PRO A 141 33.51 -8.19 -18.86
C PRO A 141 34.60 -7.13 -19.06
N ALA A 142 35.84 -7.54 -19.00
CA ALA A 142 36.95 -6.67 -19.30
C ALA A 142 36.83 -6.16 -20.76
N GLY A 143 36.86 -4.84 -20.95
CA GLY A 143 36.74 -4.19 -22.27
C GLY A 143 35.29 -3.87 -22.73
N ALA A 144 34.27 -4.16 -21.95
CA ALA A 144 32.92 -3.70 -22.25
C ALA A 144 32.86 -2.16 -22.16
N ALA A 145 32.24 -1.50 -23.16
CA ALA A 145 31.98 -0.06 -23.14
C ALA A 145 31.21 0.30 -21.85
N ALA A 146 31.63 1.37 -21.18
CA ALA A 146 30.94 1.85 -20.00
C ALA A 146 29.53 2.33 -20.41
N SER A 147 28.50 1.86 -19.72
CA SER A 147 27.19 2.52 -19.82
C SER A 147 27.36 3.93 -19.24
N ALA A 148 26.85 4.92 -19.93
CA ALA A 148 26.81 6.31 -19.44
C ALA A 148 25.73 6.50 -18.35
N GLY A 149 25.16 5.42 -17.84
CA GLY A 149 24.03 5.44 -16.90
C GLY A 149 22.68 5.27 -17.58
N ALA A 150 21.63 5.36 -16.79
CA ALA A 150 20.25 5.23 -17.26
C ALA A 150 19.31 6.17 -16.50
N VAL A 151 18.24 6.55 -17.18
CA VAL A 151 17.20 7.47 -16.69
C VAL A 151 15.85 6.79 -16.83
N LEU A 152 15.13 6.67 -15.73
CA LEU A 152 13.73 6.26 -15.80
C LEU A 152 12.92 7.38 -16.46
N ALA A 153 12.13 7.05 -17.46
CA ALA A 153 11.40 8.05 -18.23
C ALA A 153 10.06 7.51 -18.73
N ALA A 154 9.11 8.40 -18.99
CA ALA A 154 7.84 8.05 -19.63
C ALA A 154 7.66 8.84 -20.92
N PRO A 155 7.16 8.23 -22.02
CA PRO A 155 6.91 8.95 -23.25
C PRO A 155 5.85 10.04 -23.06
N VAL A 156 5.97 11.14 -23.78
CA VAL A 156 4.95 12.20 -23.79
C VAL A 156 3.80 11.76 -24.68
N VAL A 157 2.62 11.56 -24.08
CA VAL A 157 1.41 11.11 -24.80
C VAL A 157 0.48 12.27 -25.16
N ASP A 158 0.53 13.38 -24.43
CA ASP A 158 -0.30 14.55 -24.67
C ASP A 158 0.28 15.46 -25.76
N THR A 159 -0.56 16.33 -26.34
CA THR A 159 -0.09 17.39 -27.23
C THR A 159 0.65 18.45 -26.40
N VAL A 160 1.93 18.66 -26.70
CA VAL A 160 2.77 19.66 -26.03
C VAL A 160 2.64 21.01 -26.73
N LYS A 161 2.40 22.06 -25.95
CA LYS A 161 2.38 23.43 -26.40
C LYS A 161 3.57 24.19 -25.80
N ARG A 162 4.20 25.03 -26.62
CA ARG A 162 5.22 25.97 -26.17
C ARG A 162 4.63 27.38 -26.25
N GLU A 163 4.70 28.09 -25.13
CA GLU A 163 4.36 29.50 -25.07
C GLU A 163 5.54 30.33 -25.64
N LEU A 164 5.24 31.23 -26.55
CA LEU A 164 6.19 32.07 -27.29
C LEU A 164 5.73 33.53 -27.22
N GLY A 165 5.73 34.10 -25.98
CA GLY A 165 5.24 35.45 -25.72
C GLY A 165 3.73 35.55 -25.86
N ASP A 166 3.25 36.12 -26.97
CA ASP A 166 1.83 36.39 -27.24
C ASP A 166 1.09 35.25 -27.94
N HIS A 167 1.78 34.17 -28.32
CA HIS A 167 1.20 33.03 -29.01
C HIS A 167 1.73 31.68 -28.51
N VAL A 168 1.08 30.61 -28.91
CA VAL A 168 1.49 29.23 -28.59
C VAL A 168 1.78 28.44 -29.87
N ALA A 169 2.82 27.63 -29.82
CA ALA A 169 3.15 26.68 -30.87
C ALA A 169 2.99 25.23 -30.40
N THR A 170 2.57 24.34 -31.28
CA THR A 170 2.58 22.91 -31.02
C THR A 170 4.01 22.38 -31.19
N VAL A 171 4.50 21.65 -30.20
CA VAL A 171 5.77 20.94 -30.27
C VAL A 171 5.50 19.52 -30.74
N ASP A 172 6.24 19.04 -31.71
CA ASP A 172 6.19 17.62 -32.10
C ASP A 172 6.61 16.79 -30.87
N ARG A 173 5.74 15.89 -30.45
CA ARG A 173 5.99 15.01 -29.29
C ARG A 173 6.77 13.75 -29.63
N GLN A 174 7.00 13.47 -30.91
CA GLN A 174 7.74 12.28 -31.32
C GLN A 174 9.16 12.32 -30.72
N GLY A 175 9.54 11.27 -29.99
CA GLY A 175 10.82 11.21 -29.29
C GLY A 175 10.95 12.07 -28.04
N LEU A 176 9.88 12.75 -27.59
CA LEU A 176 9.88 13.44 -26.31
C LEU A 176 9.53 12.50 -25.15
N TRP A 177 10.32 12.60 -24.11
CA TRP A 177 10.14 11.83 -22.87
C TRP A 177 10.08 12.76 -21.65
N ARG A 178 9.29 12.40 -20.67
CA ARG A 178 9.33 13.01 -19.35
C ARG A 178 10.37 12.28 -18.53
N ALA A 179 11.47 12.92 -18.17
CA ALA A 179 12.43 12.36 -17.24
C ALA A 179 11.78 12.16 -15.86
N LEU A 180 11.93 10.97 -15.33
CA LEU A 180 11.50 10.58 -14.01
C LEU A 180 12.74 10.36 -13.13
N THR A 181 12.54 9.97 -11.90
CA THR A 181 13.58 9.39 -11.05
C THR A 181 13.11 8.03 -10.53
N PRO A 182 14.03 7.07 -10.30
CA PRO A 182 15.49 7.23 -10.17
C PRO A 182 16.22 7.47 -11.49
N GLN A 183 17.40 8.11 -11.39
CA GLN A 183 18.40 8.18 -12.43
C GLN A 183 19.67 7.53 -11.88
N VAL A 184 20.38 6.72 -12.65
CA VAL A 184 21.54 5.95 -12.20
C VAL A 184 22.76 6.21 -13.06
N PHE A 185 23.89 6.50 -12.41
CA PHE A 185 25.18 6.81 -13.05
C PHE A 185 26.34 6.22 -12.24
N ALA A 186 27.49 6.04 -12.86
CA ALA A 186 28.70 5.68 -12.12
C ALA A 186 29.10 6.83 -11.16
N PHE A 187 29.53 6.47 -9.97
CA PHE A 187 29.86 7.43 -8.90
C PHE A 187 30.83 8.52 -9.35
N ALA A 188 31.94 8.13 -9.96
CA ALA A 188 32.95 9.09 -10.40
C ALA A 188 32.42 10.00 -11.51
N GLU A 189 31.65 9.47 -12.47
CA GLU A 189 31.09 10.22 -13.59
C GLU A 189 30.07 11.26 -13.11
N LEU A 190 29.13 10.85 -12.24
CA LEU A 190 28.13 11.77 -11.69
C LEU A 190 28.77 12.86 -10.84
N ARG A 191 29.73 12.50 -9.98
CA ARG A 191 30.46 13.46 -9.14
C ARG A 191 31.22 14.48 -9.99
N HIS A 192 31.88 14.03 -11.05
CA HIS A 192 32.60 14.92 -12.00
C HIS A 192 31.62 15.84 -12.73
N ALA A 193 30.49 15.28 -13.27
CA ALA A 193 29.50 16.05 -14.00
C ALA A 193 28.88 17.20 -13.18
N LEU A 194 28.49 16.92 -11.94
CA LEU A 194 27.93 17.94 -11.05
C LEU A 194 28.98 19.00 -10.66
N LYS A 195 30.20 18.58 -10.42
CA LYS A 195 31.31 19.52 -10.12
C LYS A 195 31.56 20.46 -11.29
N GLU A 196 31.66 19.96 -12.52
CA GLU A 196 31.85 20.78 -13.72
C GLU A 196 30.70 21.75 -13.96
N ALA A 197 29.43 21.28 -13.74
CA ALA A 197 28.28 22.15 -13.83
C ALA A 197 28.32 23.29 -12.81
N THR A 198 28.69 22.99 -11.57
CA THR A 198 28.86 24.01 -10.50
C THR A 198 29.95 25.00 -10.83
N LEU A 199 31.14 24.54 -11.28
CA LEU A 199 32.26 25.43 -11.68
C LEU A 199 31.88 26.33 -12.84
N ALA A 200 31.04 25.85 -13.76
CA ALA A 200 30.54 26.65 -14.88
C ALA A 200 29.37 27.57 -14.50
N GLY A 201 28.92 27.59 -13.24
CA GLY A 201 27.79 28.40 -12.80
C GLY A 201 26.45 27.95 -13.40
N ILE A 202 26.33 26.67 -13.80
CA ILE A 202 25.14 26.14 -14.47
C ILE A 202 24.28 25.37 -13.48
N ALA A 203 23.03 25.81 -13.32
CA ALA A 203 22.02 25.07 -12.60
C ALA A 203 21.45 23.98 -13.50
N VAL A 204 21.71 22.71 -13.20
CA VAL A 204 21.12 21.58 -13.90
C VAL A 204 19.76 21.21 -13.29
N THR A 205 18.85 20.75 -14.14
CA THR A 205 17.49 20.35 -13.73
C THR A 205 17.46 18.96 -13.11
N ASP A 206 18.34 18.07 -13.59
CA ASP A 206 18.51 16.69 -13.10
C ASP A 206 19.95 16.19 -13.32
N GLU A 207 20.24 14.98 -12.89
CA GLU A 207 21.54 14.33 -13.01
C GLU A 207 21.90 14.01 -14.46
N ALA A 208 20.89 13.63 -15.27
CA ALA A 208 21.08 13.33 -16.68
C ALA A 208 21.64 14.55 -17.43
N GLN A 209 21.07 15.73 -17.20
CA GLN A 209 21.56 16.97 -17.83
C GLN A 209 23.03 17.26 -17.48
N ALA A 210 23.46 17.00 -16.25
CA ALA A 210 24.87 17.18 -15.87
C ALA A 210 25.77 16.21 -16.66
N VAL A 211 25.39 14.95 -16.76
CA VAL A 211 26.15 13.90 -17.45
C VAL A 211 26.17 14.12 -18.97
N GLU A 212 25.06 14.54 -19.56
CA GLU A 212 24.93 14.90 -20.97
C GLU A 212 25.90 16.04 -21.39
N ARG A 213 26.12 16.99 -20.48
CA ARG A 213 27.08 18.09 -20.71
C ARG A 213 28.52 17.61 -20.86
N LEU A 214 28.88 16.46 -20.30
CA LEU A 214 30.18 15.81 -20.53
C LEU A 214 30.21 15.03 -21.87
N GLY A 215 29.15 15.10 -22.69
CA GLY A 215 29.05 14.37 -23.95
C GLY A 215 28.65 12.90 -23.78
N LEU A 216 28.30 12.48 -22.58
CA LEU A 216 27.83 11.13 -22.29
C LEU A 216 26.34 11.00 -22.67
N ARG A 217 25.90 9.78 -22.99
CA ARG A 217 24.54 9.50 -23.45
C ARG A 217 23.91 8.43 -22.58
N PRO A 218 23.14 8.81 -21.54
CA PRO A 218 22.42 7.84 -20.72
C PRO A 218 21.32 7.15 -21.49
N THR A 219 21.00 5.92 -21.10
CA THR A 219 19.91 5.13 -21.70
C THR A 219 18.59 5.53 -21.06
N LEU A 220 17.55 5.77 -21.88
CA LEU A 220 16.19 5.93 -21.39
C LEU A 220 15.59 4.55 -21.12
N VAL A 221 15.08 4.36 -19.92
CA VAL A 221 14.35 3.17 -19.49
C VAL A 221 12.90 3.56 -19.28
N GLN A 222 11.99 2.90 -19.97
CA GLN A 222 10.57 3.19 -19.81
C GLN A 222 10.07 2.76 -18.45
N GLY A 223 9.53 3.72 -17.69
CA GLY A 223 8.89 3.50 -16.40
C GLY A 223 7.42 3.88 -16.41
N SER A 224 6.77 3.58 -15.32
CA SER A 224 5.35 3.87 -15.09
C SER A 224 5.08 5.37 -15.14
N PRO A 225 4.10 5.84 -15.93
CA PRO A 225 3.65 7.22 -15.90
C PRO A 225 3.08 7.65 -14.54
N PHE A 226 2.74 6.67 -13.70
CA PHE A 226 2.23 6.86 -12.35
C PHE A 226 3.33 7.09 -11.29
N ASN A 227 4.61 7.02 -11.64
CA ASN A 227 5.70 7.47 -10.77
C ASN A 227 5.72 9.01 -10.72
N ILE A 228 4.64 9.57 -10.19
CA ILE A 228 4.39 11.01 -10.16
C ILE A 228 5.24 11.70 -9.09
N LYS A 229 5.51 12.98 -9.31
CA LYS A 229 6.17 13.86 -8.34
C LYS A 229 5.11 14.70 -7.62
N VAL A 230 5.00 14.55 -6.31
CA VAL A 230 4.15 15.41 -5.49
C VAL A 230 4.69 16.84 -5.52
N THR A 231 3.94 17.74 -6.13
CA THR A 231 4.27 19.16 -6.30
C THR A 231 3.19 20.07 -5.75
N ARG A 232 1.95 19.59 -5.74
CA ARG A 232 0.75 20.26 -5.22
C ARG A 232 -0.01 19.31 -4.29
N PRO A 233 -0.88 19.83 -3.41
CA PRO A 233 -1.68 18.99 -2.51
C PRO A 233 -2.56 17.95 -3.24
N GLU A 234 -3.08 18.30 -4.41
CA GLU A 234 -3.94 17.42 -5.22
C GLU A 234 -3.18 16.14 -5.67
N ASP A 235 -1.87 16.24 -5.86
CA ASP A 235 -1.03 15.10 -6.23
C ASP A 235 -1.03 14.00 -5.17
N LEU A 236 -1.30 14.32 -3.89
CA LEU A 236 -1.44 13.35 -2.81
C LEU A 236 -2.63 12.42 -3.04
N ILE A 237 -3.73 12.93 -3.60
CA ILE A 237 -4.92 12.12 -3.90
C ILE A 237 -4.57 11.09 -4.98
N VAL A 238 -3.87 11.56 -6.03
CA VAL A 238 -3.41 10.68 -7.12
C VAL A 238 -2.43 9.63 -6.60
N ALA A 239 -1.42 10.07 -5.83
CA ALA A 239 -0.44 9.17 -5.22
C ALA A 239 -1.10 8.11 -4.34
N ALA A 240 -2.08 8.50 -3.51
CA ALA A 240 -2.82 7.56 -2.66
C ALA A 240 -3.60 6.52 -3.47
N ARG A 241 -4.19 6.90 -4.60
CA ARG A 241 -4.89 5.96 -5.49
C ARG A 241 -3.91 4.98 -6.14
N VAL A 242 -2.79 5.49 -6.67
CA VAL A 242 -1.75 4.66 -7.30
C VAL A 242 -1.19 3.65 -6.30
N LEU A 243 -0.82 4.09 -5.10
CA LEU A 243 -0.27 3.21 -4.07
C LEU A 243 -1.27 2.11 -3.65
N LYS A 244 -2.55 2.43 -3.53
CA LYS A 244 -3.59 1.42 -3.26
C LYS A 244 -3.76 0.42 -4.40
N MET A 245 -3.52 0.80 -5.65
CA MET A 245 -3.56 -0.13 -6.79
C MET A 245 -2.36 -1.08 -6.83
N THR A 246 -1.24 -0.69 -6.22
CA THR A 246 0.00 -1.50 -6.16
C THR A 246 0.10 -2.36 -4.89
N GLU A 247 -0.71 -2.07 -3.88
CA GLU A 247 -0.89 -2.97 -2.73
C GLU A 247 -1.83 -4.11 -3.18
N ASP A 248 -1.27 -5.19 -3.70
CA ASP A 248 -1.95 -6.47 -3.91
C ASP A 248 -2.34 -7.08 -2.56
N THR A 249 -3.26 -6.43 -1.85
CA THR A 249 -3.86 -7.06 -0.69
C THR A 249 -5.06 -7.88 -1.18
N PRO A 250 -4.94 -9.21 -1.20
CA PRO A 250 -5.96 -10.05 -1.78
C PRO A 250 -7.27 -9.89 -1.00
N MET A 251 -8.35 -9.63 -1.73
CA MET A 251 -9.70 -9.75 -1.19
C MET A 251 -9.93 -11.21 -0.79
N ARG A 252 -10.54 -11.43 0.38
CA ARG A 252 -10.77 -12.75 0.95
C ARG A 252 -12.25 -13.03 1.03
N VAL A 253 -12.67 -14.15 0.48
CA VAL A 253 -14.05 -14.64 0.57
C VAL A 253 -14.10 -15.72 1.64
N GLY A 254 -15.12 -15.67 2.50
CA GLY A 254 -15.45 -16.74 3.43
C GLY A 254 -16.92 -17.09 3.35
N GLN A 255 -17.22 -18.33 3.64
CA GLN A 255 -18.58 -18.88 3.72
C GLN A 255 -18.74 -19.62 5.04
N GLY A 256 -19.89 -19.43 5.69
CA GLY A 256 -20.29 -20.17 6.89
C GLY A 256 -21.69 -20.72 6.72
N PHE A 257 -21.93 -21.85 7.34
CA PHE A 257 -23.24 -22.53 7.39
C PHE A 257 -23.43 -23.05 8.80
N ASP A 258 -24.59 -22.73 9.38
CA ASP A 258 -25.01 -23.31 10.67
C ASP A 258 -26.44 -23.77 10.66
N VAL A 259 -26.73 -24.78 11.46
CA VAL A 259 -28.05 -25.39 11.56
C VAL A 259 -28.33 -25.85 12.98
N HIS A 260 -29.52 -25.53 13.49
CA HIS A 260 -29.98 -26.00 14.79
C HIS A 260 -31.35 -26.67 14.69
N ALA A 261 -31.49 -27.79 15.40
CA ALA A 261 -32.77 -28.47 15.56
C ALA A 261 -33.69 -27.69 16.49
N PHE A 262 -34.98 -27.72 16.24
CA PHE A 262 -35.96 -27.20 17.18
C PHE A 262 -36.09 -28.09 18.40
N GLY A 263 -36.26 -27.45 19.56
CA GLY A 263 -36.45 -28.08 20.85
C GLY A 263 -37.54 -27.41 21.70
N ALA A 264 -37.53 -27.67 22.99
CA ALA A 264 -38.43 -27.00 23.93
C ALA A 264 -38.08 -25.52 24.04
N GLY A 265 -39.07 -24.65 24.08
CA GLY A 265 -38.91 -23.21 24.19
C GLY A 265 -40.08 -22.43 23.64
N ASP A 266 -40.05 -21.12 23.74
CA ASP A 266 -41.07 -20.17 23.33
C ASP A 266 -40.59 -19.11 22.35
N HIS A 267 -39.32 -19.19 21.92
CA HIS A 267 -38.66 -18.24 21.06
C HIS A 267 -37.42 -18.83 20.37
N VAL A 268 -36.97 -18.18 19.31
CA VAL A 268 -35.65 -18.36 18.71
C VAL A 268 -34.89 -17.05 18.73
N VAL A 269 -33.53 -17.08 18.69
CA VAL A 269 -32.68 -15.90 18.58
C VAL A 269 -32.07 -15.93 17.19
N LEU A 270 -32.19 -14.81 16.43
CA LEU A 270 -31.63 -14.66 15.09
C LEU A 270 -31.01 -13.26 14.93
N GLY A 271 -29.73 -13.20 14.65
CA GLY A 271 -28.98 -11.93 14.55
C GLY A 271 -29.07 -11.08 15.84
N GLY A 272 -29.06 -11.74 17.00
CA GLY A 272 -29.21 -11.11 18.31
C GLY A 272 -30.64 -10.59 18.60
N VAL A 273 -31.65 -11.00 17.82
CA VAL A 273 -33.03 -10.60 18.00
C VAL A 273 -33.85 -11.79 18.49
N ARG A 274 -34.49 -11.63 19.66
CA ARG A 274 -35.41 -12.63 20.19
C ARG A 274 -36.74 -12.56 19.43
N ILE A 275 -37.14 -13.67 18.80
CA ILE A 275 -38.36 -13.78 17.99
C ILE A 275 -39.26 -14.85 18.60
N ALA A 276 -40.49 -14.49 18.88
CA ALA A 276 -41.51 -15.48 19.41
C ALA A 276 -41.70 -16.61 18.42
N HIS A 277 -41.64 -17.87 18.91
CA HIS A 277 -41.82 -19.07 18.15
C HIS A 277 -42.29 -20.20 19.08
N PRO A 278 -43.16 -21.10 18.66
CA PRO A 278 -43.72 -22.16 19.53
C PRO A 278 -42.69 -23.21 19.99
N LYS A 279 -41.46 -23.15 19.46
CA LYS A 279 -40.35 -24.02 19.83
C LYS A 279 -39.08 -23.13 20.01
N GLY A 280 -38.18 -23.56 20.87
CA GLY A 280 -36.81 -23.06 20.94
C GLY A 280 -35.88 -23.84 20.01
N VAL A 281 -34.56 -23.63 20.16
CA VAL A 281 -33.54 -24.42 19.48
C VAL A 281 -32.70 -25.23 20.46
N VAL A 282 -32.18 -26.37 20.00
CA VAL A 282 -31.23 -27.19 20.76
C VAL A 282 -29.84 -26.69 20.46
N ALA A 283 -29.22 -26.00 21.41
CA ALA A 283 -27.89 -25.44 21.28
C ALA A 283 -27.17 -25.37 22.62
N HIS A 284 -25.87 -25.20 22.58
CA HIS A 284 -25.04 -24.95 23.77
C HIS A 284 -25.11 -23.48 24.21
N SER A 285 -25.15 -22.54 23.23
CA SER A 285 -25.35 -21.10 23.40
C SER A 285 -26.84 -20.72 23.33
N ASP A 286 -27.19 -19.51 22.94
CA ASP A 286 -28.52 -19.04 22.59
C ASP A 286 -29.03 -19.60 21.23
N GLY A 287 -28.17 -20.31 20.48
CA GLY A 287 -28.48 -20.98 19.22
C GLY A 287 -28.75 -20.05 18.04
N ASP A 288 -28.12 -18.90 18.00
CA ASP A 288 -28.23 -17.93 16.91
C ASP A 288 -27.48 -18.41 15.66
N VAL A 289 -28.15 -19.15 14.78
CA VAL A 289 -27.56 -19.67 13.53
C VAL A 289 -27.04 -18.56 12.61
N VAL A 290 -27.61 -17.36 12.69
CA VAL A 290 -27.16 -16.19 11.87
C VAL A 290 -25.78 -15.74 12.29
N ILE A 291 -25.58 -15.58 13.60
CA ILE A 291 -24.32 -15.16 14.17
C ILE A 291 -23.27 -16.26 14.00
N HIS A 292 -23.61 -17.52 14.23
CA HIS A 292 -22.68 -18.65 14.08
C HIS A 292 -22.19 -18.77 12.65
N ALA A 293 -23.10 -18.78 11.66
CA ALA A 293 -22.73 -18.82 10.26
C ALA A 293 -21.87 -17.59 9.84
N LEU A 294 -22.17 -16.40 10.39
CA LEU A 294 -21.39 -15.21 10.11
C LEU A 294 -19.99 -15.28 10.74
N CYS A 295 -19.85 -15.80 11.96
CA CYS A 295 -18.55 -16.04 12.59
C CYS A 295 -17.70 -16.98 11.75
N ASP A 296 -18.27 -18.12 11.32
CA ASP A 296 -17.57 -19.09 10.47
C ASP A 296 -17.16 -18.49 9.13
N ALA A 297 -18.02 -17.68 8.52
CA ALA A 297 -17.66 -16.99 7.28
C ALA A 297 -16.45 -16.05 7.47
N VAL A 298 -16.41 -15.27 8.55
CA VAL A 298 -15.30 -14.36 8.84
C VAL A 298 -14.04 -15.14 9.18
N LEU A 299 -14.11 -16.15 10.05
CA LEU A 299 -12.97 -16.99 10.41
C LEU A 299 -12.40 -17.72 9.18
N GLY A 300 -13.28 -18.30 8.36
CA GLY A 300 -12.90 -18.96 7.11
C GLY A 300 -12.18 -18.02 6.13
N ALA A 301 -12.68 -16.78 5.95
CA ALA A 301 -12.03 -15.77 5.12
C ALA A 301 -10.63 -15.40 5.64
N MET A 302 -10.43 -15.41 6.96
CA MET A 302 -9.12 -15.17 7.58
C MET A 302 -8.18 -16.38 7.47
N GLY A 303 -8.70 -17.59 7.23
CA GLY A 303 -7.95 -18.83 7.36
C GLY A 303 -7.69 -19.21 8.82
N ASP A 304 -8.60 -18.82 9.74
CA ASP A 304 -8.45 -18.95 11.20
C ASP A 304 -9.39 -20.05 11.79
N GLY A 305 -9.70 -21.07 11.01
CA GLY A 305 -10.53 -22.20 11.42
C GLY A 305 -12.00 -21.89 11.45
N ASP A 306 -12.71 -22.39 12.47
CA ASP A 306 -14.15 -22.31 12.66
C ASP A 306 -14.53 -21.86 14.09
N ILE A 307 -15.82 -21.58 14.30
CA ILE A 307 -16.34 -21.13 15.59
C ILE A 307 -16.13 -22.17 16.72
N GLY A 308 -16.19 -23.46 16.41
CA GLY A 308 -16.00 -24.54 17.38
C GLY A 308 -14.57 -24.61 17.94
N GLN A 309 -13.57 -24.24 17.14
CA GLN A 309 -12.16 -24.16 17.60
C GLN A 309 -11.96 -23.02 18.59
N HIS A 310 -12.65 -21.91 18.44
CA HIS A 310 -12.51 -20.72 19.29
C HIS A 310 -13.45 -20.74 20.50
N PHE A 311 -14.60 -21.38 20.37
CA PHE A 311 -15.66 -21.42 21.41
C PHE A 311 -16.20 -22.85 21.55
N PRO A 312 -15.38 -23.80 22.05
CA PRO A 312 -15.76 -25.19 22.12
C PRO A 312 -16.95 -25.44 23.06
N ASP A 313 -17.90 -26.28 22.63
CA ASP A 313 -19.08 -26.67 23.42
C ASP A 313 -18.73 -27.31 24.76
N SER A 314 -17.54 -27.86 24.90
CA SER A 314 -17.01 -28.42 26.14
C SER A 314 -16.69 -27.37 27.21
N ASP A 315 -16.60 -26.10 26.86
CA ASP A 315 -16.27 -25.02 27.80
C ASP A 315 -17.54 -24.48 28.47
N PRO A 316 -17.68 -24.65 29.81
CA PRO A 316 -18.88 -24.20 30.54
C PRO A 316 -19.15 -22.69 30.46
N ARG A 317 -18.12 -21.87 30.11
CA ARG A 317 -18.26 -20.41 29.96
C ARG A 317 -19.24 -20.01 28.86
N TYR A 318 -19.44 -20.87 27.88
CA TYR A 318 -20.27 -20.56 26.72
C TYR A 318 -21.68 -21.14 26.81
N ARG A 319 -22.00 -21.87 27.90
CA ARG A 319 -23.34 -22.44 28.11
C ARG A 319 -24.38 -21.34 28.26
N GLY A 320 -25.34 -21.27 27.33
CA GLY A 320 -26.40 -20.26 27.29
C GLY A 320 -25.87 -18.85 26.96
N ALA A 321 -24.66 -18.76 26.44
CA ALA A 321 -24.04 -17.44 26.10
C ALA A 321 -24.82 -16.78 24.97
N ASP A 322 -24.91 -15.45 25.02
CA ASP A 322 -25.31 -14.58 23.92
C ASP A 322 -24.27 -14.66 22.78
N SER A 323 -24.63 -15.19 21.64
CA SER A 323 -23.75 -15.37 20.47
C SER A 323 -23.15 -14.07 19.94
N ARG A 324 -23.71 -12.92 20.30
CA ARG A 324 -23.11 -11.60 20.00
C ARG A 324 -21.73 -11.43 20.64
N VAL A 325 -21.47 -12.11 21.76
CA VAL A 325 -20.14 -12.14 22.38
C VAL A 325 -19.12 -12.77 21.43
N PHE A 326 -19.49 -13.86 20.77
CA PHE A 326 -18.62 -14.55 19.80
C PHE A 326 -18.31 -13.64 18.62
N LEU A 327 -19.33 -13.01 18.05
CA LEU A 327 -19.16 -12.10 16.92
C LEU A 327 -18.23 -10.94 17.25
N ARG A 328 -18.32 -10.34 18.45
CA ARG A 328 -17.42 -9.28 18.90
C ARG A 328 -15.97 -9.75 19.03
N VAL A 329 -15.73 -10.98 19.47
CA VAL A 329 -14.39 -11.58 19.52
C VAL A 329 -13.84 -11.80 18.12
N VAL A 330 -14.64 -12.37 17.21
CA VAL A 330 -14.26 -12.58 15.81
C VAL A 330 -13.97 -11.24 15.11
N ALA A 331 -14.78 -10.20 15.35
CA ALA A 331 -14.55 -8.86 14.83
C ALA A 331 -13.18 -8.27 15.28
N LYS A 332 -12.82 -8.44 16.55
CA LYS A 332 -11.50 -8.01 17.07
C LYS A 332 -10.36 -8.77 16.41
N ARG A 333 -10.50 -10.07 16.18
CA ARG A 333 -9.49 -10.88 15.49
C ARG A 333 -9.31 -10.43 14.04
N MET A 334 -10.42 -10.17 13.33
CA MET A 334 -10.41 -9.61 11.96
C MET A 334 -9.65 -8.28 11.92
N GLN A 335 -9.94 -7.35 12.84
CA GLN A 335 -9.26 -6.07 12.95
C GLN A 335 -7.77 -6.22 13.28
N ALA A 336 -7.41 -7.14 14.18
CA ALA A 336 -6.02 -7.42 14.55
C ALA A 336 -5.22 -8.01 13.37
N ALA A 337 -5.89 -8.73 12.46
CA ALA A 337 -5.29 -9.20 11.20
C ALA A 337 -5.19 -8.10 10.12
N GLY A 338 -5.57 -6.85 10.42
CA GLY A 338 -5.57 -5.74 9.46
C GLY A 338 -6.67 -5.82 8.41
N LEU A 339 -7.70 -6.64 8.64
CA LEU A 339 -8.80 -6.86 7.70
C LEU A 339 -10.06 -6.11 8.15
N LYS A 340 -10.88 -5.76 7.16
CA LYS A 340 -12.19 -5.11 7.35
C LYS A 340 -13.24 -5.84 6.56
N LEU A 341 -14.48 -5.86 7.07
CA LEU A 341 -15.62 -6.34 6.31
C LEU A 341 -15.97 -5.37 5.19
N ILE A 342 -15.96 -5.86 3.95
CA ILE A 342 -16.41 -5.13 2.76
C ILE A 342 -17.90 -5.30 2.57
N ASN A 343 -18.41 -6.53 2.70
CA ASN A 343 -19.83 -6.83 2.78
C ASN A 343 -20.08 -8.22 3.40
N ALA A 344 -21.28 -8.41 3.95
CA ALA A 344 -21.82 -9.71 4.36
C ALA A 344 -23.20 -9.90 3.77
N ASP A 345 -23.48 -11.11 3.29
CA ASP A 345 -24.79 -11.55 2.81
C ASP A 345 -25.21 -12.81 3.57
N VAL A 346 -26.30 -12.72 4.33
CA VAL A 346 -26.79 -13.81 5.18
C VAL A 346 -28.15 -14.22 4.69
N THR A 347 -28.35 -15.53 4.48
CA THR A 347 -29.64 -16.16 4.12
C THR A 347 -30.11 -17.06 5.26
N VAL A 348 -31.23 -16.72 5.86
CA VAL A 348 -31.89 -17.58 6.84
C VAL A 348 -32.81 -18.55 6.11
N LEU A 349 -32.69 -19.84 6.41
CA LEU A 349 -33.53 -20.90 5.87
C LEU A 349 -34.49 -21.40 6.96
N ALA A 350 -35.76 -21.05 6.86
CA ALA A 350 -36.76 -21.42 7.85
C ALA A 350 -38.18 -21.34 7.26
N GLU A 351 -39.06 -22.30 7.61
CA GLU A 351 -40.49 -22.17 7.34
C GLU A 351 -41.13 -21.15 8.28
N ALA A 352 -40.67 -21.10 9.51
CA ALA A 352 -41.00 -20.13 10.56
C ALA A 352 -39.80 -19.93 11.50
N PRO A 353 -39.67 -18.72 12.13
CA PRO A 353 -40.51 -17.53 12.02
C PRO A 353 -40.27 -16.74 10.73
N ARG A 354 -41.17 -15.80 10.39
CA ARG A 354 -40.96 -14.87 9.28
C ARG A 354 -39.99 -13.79 9.67
N VAL A 355 -38.79 -13.79 9.05
CA VAL A 355 -37.65 -12.94 9.39
C VAL A 355 -37.82 -11.47 8.89
N ALA A 356 -38.71 -11.24 7.91
CA ALA A 356 -38.81 -9.95 7.21
C ALA A 356 -38.99 -8.73 8.13
N ALA A 357 -39.81 -8.85 9.18
CA ALA A 357 -40.07 -7.76 10.13
C ALA A 357 -38.87 -7.46 11.06
N HIS A 358 -37.94 -8.40 11.18
CA HIS A 358 -36.81 -8.32 12.13
C HIS A 358 -35.48 -7.97 11.48
N ARG A 359 -35.39 -7.95 10.14
CA ARG A 359 -34.16 -7.75 9.39
C ARG A 359 -33.39 -6.47 9.78
N ALA A 360 -34.13 -5.36 9.97
CA ALA A 360 -33.50 -4.08 10.33
C ALA A 360 -32.84 -4.14 11.72
N ALA A 361 -33.49 -4.75 12.70
CA ALA A 361 -32.95 -4.92 14.05
C ALA A 361 -31.75 -5.89 14.06
N MET A 362 -31.84 -7.01 13.32
CA MET A 362 -30.73 -7.94 13.15
C MET A 362 -29.51 -7.24 12.52
N ALA A 363 -29.69 -6.52 11.40
CA ALA A 363 -28.62 -5.81 10.73
C ALA A 363 -27.98 -4.74 11.65
N ALA A 364 -28.77 -4.05 12.45
CA ALA A 364 -28.28 -3.08 13.42
C ALA A 364 -27.40 -3.74 14.51
N ASN A 365 -27.81 -4.90 15.03
CA ASN A 365 -27.03 -5.65 16.01
C ASN A 365 -25.70 -6.11 15.44
N LEU A 366 -25.72 -6.74 14.25
CA LEU A 366 -24.53 -7.25 13.58
C LEU A 366 -23.57 -6.11 13.21
N SER A 367 -24.12 -4.98 12.74
CA SER A 367 -23.37 -3.75 12.44
C SER A 367 -22.64 -3.22 13.67
N ALA A 368 -23.32 -3.14 14.80
CA ALA A 368 -22.73 -2.66 16.05
C ALA A 368 -21.60 -3.58 16.54
N ASP A 369 -21.81 -4.91 16.45
CA ASP A 369 -20.83 -5.90 16.94
C ASP A 369 -19.60 -6.02 16.04
N LEU A 370 -19.77 -5.85 14.71
CA LEU A 370 -18.68 -5.85 13.74
C LEU A 370 -17.98 -4.48 13.61
N GLY A 371 -18.59 -3.41 14.11
CA GLY A 371 -18.07 -2.04 13.97
C GLY A 371 -18.10 -1.52 12.54
N VAL A 372 -19.12 -1.86 11.76
CA VAL A 372 -19.27 -1.48 10.35
C VAL A 372 -20.63 -0.85 10.06
N PRO A 373 -20.79 -0.03 8.99
CA PRO A 373 -22.09 0.49 8.58
C PRO A 373 -23.09 -0.63 8.26
N ALA A 374 -24.36 -0.48 8.69
CA ALA A 374 -25.39 -1.49 8.49
C ALA A 374 -25.67 -1.82 7.02
N GLN A 375 -25.40 -0.89 6.11
CA GLN A 375 -25.55 -1.07 4.66
C GLN A 375 -24.60 -2.14 4.07
N LEU A 376 -23.55 -2.51 4.80
CA LEU A 376 -22.62 -3.58 4.39
C LEU A 376 -23.15 -4.97 4.76
N ILE A 377 -24.28 -5.08 5.48
CA ILE A 377 -24.86 -6.33 5.96
C ILE A 377 -26.23 -6.50 5.34
N ASN A 378 -26.34 -7.48 4.44
CA ASN A 378 -27.63 -7.88 3.90
C ASN A 378 -28.13 -9.13 4.63
N ILE A 379 -29.44 -9.12 4.97
CA ILE A 379 -30.15 -10.29 5.56
C ILE A 379 -31.36 -10.57 4.72
N LYS A 380 -31.47 -11.81 4.26
CA LYS A 380 -32.61 -12.34 3.52
C LYS A 380 -33.02 -13.69 4.10
N ALA A 381 -34.22 -14.13 3.77
CA ALA A 381 -34.71 -15.40 4.23
C ALA A 381 -35.45 -16.10 3.09
N THR A 382 -35.44 -17.42 3.12
CA THR A 382 -36.18 -18.27 2.22
C THR A 382 -36.78 -19.44 2.98
N THR A 383 -37.89 -20.01 2.47
CA THR A 383 -38.36 -21.33 2.84
C THR A 383 -37.65 -22.39 2.01
N THR A 384 -37.86 -23.65 2.32
CA THR A 384 -37.41 -24.77 1.46
C THR A 384 -38.59 -25.43 0.72
N GLU A 385 -39.72 -24.70 0.57
CA GLU A 385 -40.94 -25.18 -0.09
C GLU A 385 -41.40 -26.54 0.47
N ARG A 386 -41.33 -26.69 1.81
CA ARG A 386 -41.60 -27.88 2.58
C ARG A 386 -40.69 -29.09 2.29
N LEU A 387 -39.56 -28.90 1.65
CA LEU A 387 -38.56 -29.94 1.38
C LEU A 387 -37.56 -30.05 2.52
N GLY A 388 -37.05 -31.25 2.75
CA GLY A 388 -36.01 -31.54 3.71
C GLY A 388 -36.41 -31.32 5.17
N PHE A 389 -35.45 -31.29 6.07
CA PHE A 389 -35.63 -31.11 7.52
C PHE A 389 -36.20 -29.73 7.89
N ILE A 390 -35.81 -28.69 7.15
CA ILE A 390 -36.37 -27.34 7.35
C ILE A 390 -37.84 -27.32 6.97
N GLY A 391 -38.18 -27.89 5.81
CA GLY A 391 -39.56 -27.96 5.32
C GLY A 391 -40.47 -28.80 6.20
N ARG A 392 -39.96 -29.81 6.93
CA ARG A 392 -40.69 -30.56 7.93
C ARG A 392 -40.77 -29.88 9.30
N GLY A 393 -40.15 -28.68 9.46
CA GLY A 393 -40.14 -27.92 10.71
C GLY A 393 -39.35 -28.61 11.84
N GLU A 394 -38.26 -29.30 11.47
CA GLU A 394 -37.37 -29.99 12.41
C GLU A 394 -36.29 -29.04 12.95
N GLY A 395 -35.98 -27.93 12.25
CA GLY A 395 -34.97 -26.96 12.61
C GLY A 395 -34.97 -25.77 11.67
N LEU A 396 -33.95 -24.93 11.83
CA LEU A 396 -33.67 -23.79 10.97
C LEU A 396 -32.15 -23.70 10.71
N ALA A 397 -31.77 -22.99 9.64
CA ALA A 397 -30.37 -22.83 9.27
C ALA A 397 -30.08 -21.42 8.80
N ALA A 398 -28.81 -21.06 8.75
CA ALA A 398 -28.33 -19.87 8.08
C ALA A 398 -27.08 -20.17 7.23
N LEU A 399 -26.98 -19.46 6.12
CA LEU A 399 -25.82 -19.41 5.25
C LEU A 399 -25.30 -17.98 5.25
N ALA A 400 -24.03 -17.79 5.48
CA ALA A 400 -23.37 -16.49 5.41
C ALA A 400 -22.24 -16.50 4.40
N SER A 401 -22.10 -15.42 3.64
CA SER A 401 -20.96 -15.17 2.78
C SER A 401 -20.40 -13.79 3.10
N VAL A 402 -19.07 -13.68 3.24
CA VAL A 402 -18.41 -12.43 3.53
C VAL A 402 -17.32 -12.15 2.52
N LEU A 403 -17.06 -10.85 2.27
CA LEU A 403 -15.90 -10.36 1.59
C LEU A 403 -15.11 -9.50 2.58
N LEU A 404 -13.85 -9.86 2.82
CA LEU A 404 -12.92 -9.09 3.63
C LEU A 404 -11.85 -8.43 2.74
N GLY A 405 -11.41 -7.25 3.15
CA GLY A 405 -10.32 -6.52 2.52
C GLY A 405 -9.48 -5.79 3.55
N PRO A 406 -8.41 -5.08 3.15
CA PRO A 406 -7.51 -4.33 4.01
C PRO A 406 -8.17 -3.11 4.65
#